data_a5f629be9d56b92264fb6be75d9faf6d
#
_entry.id   a5f629be9d56b92264fb6be75d9faf6d
#
_cell.length_a   1.000
_cell.length_b   1.000
_cell.length_c   1.000
_cell.angle_alpha   90.00
_cell.angle_beta   90.00
_cell.angle_gamma   90.00
#
_symmetry.space_group_name_H-M   'P 1'
#
loop_
_entity.id
_entity.type
_entity.pdbx_description
1 polymer ?
#
loop_
_entity_poly.entity_id
_entity_poly.type
_entity_poly.pdbx_seq_one_letter_code
_entity_poly.pdbx_strand_id
1 'polypeptide(L)'
;MSAQRLRLPRSAPSAAGVSSRAVGALLDRLAELPIECHSLLVVHRGQVVAEGWWAPYSAERPHLLYSLTKSFTSVAVGLAVADGLLSTDDRVVDLLPEQVPAGVSAQGRRLTVHHLLTMTTGHPADGLEAAWEREPGDLVKGFLGLPFPVPAGTRHVYDNATTFLLARIVERVTGRGLPEFLDERLFGPMGVDHAEWDRVGSGAAFGFHGLHLTTEAVAAFGELLRRGGRWGDRQLVPREWIGLATRRHVASESFISGAEDPDFSCGYGYQFWMSRHGYHGHGAFGQQCVVVPSHDLVVAVTAQGESQPVFDALWECLLPGIGRADGAAADAALADRLRRLALPPVPGAAGPGRRARAVLDAAPEGSALPDGSAVSVTPADGGWHVRLGTLPDLPVGHGEWREGAPLGRPVLASGAWQDDRFVADLCLVTTPHHVRLTVDTTTGTATAVWSTVPLTGPRLELHLRSPLMTRPDVA
;
A
#
# COMPACT_ATOMS: atom_id res chain seq x y z
N MET A 1 25.99 -8.21 -17.68
CA MET A 1 24.95 -7.48 -18.43
C MET A 1 24.23 -6.58 -17.42
N SER A 2 24.25 -5.26 -17.63
CA SER A 2 23.47 -4.35 -16.76
C SER A 2 22.00 -4.73 -16.86
N ALA A 3 21.34 -5.04 -15.74
CA ALA A 3 19.91 -5.30 -15.71
C ALA A 3 19.20 -4.07 -16.26
N GLN A 4 18.37 -4.24 -17.27
CA GLN A 4 17.60 -3.14 -17.82
C GLN A 4 16.58 -2.69 -16.76
N ARG A 5 16.64 -1.43 -16.36
CA ARG A 5 15.70 -0.85 -15.39
C ARG A 5 14.26 -1.01 -15.89
N LEU A 6 13.35 -1.35 -14.99
CA LEU A 6 11.93 -1.49 -15.29
C LEU A 6 11.41 -0.22 -15.97
N ARG A 7 10.84 -0.40 -17.16
CA ARG A 7 10.09 0.64 -17.85
C ARG A 7 9.09 -0.01 -18.80
N LEU A 8 7.81 0.14 -18.53
CA LEU A 8 6.77 -0.29 -19.45
C LEU A 8 6.80 0.61 -20.71
N PRO A 9 6.50 0.07 -21.90
CA PRO A 9 6.36 0.91 -23.09
C PRO A 9 5.19 1.90 -22.93
N ARG A 10 5.34 3.08 -23.53
CA ARG A 10 4.31 4.15 -23.53
C ARG A 10 3.68 4.28 -24.90
N SER A 11 2.41 4.64 -24.92
CA SER A 11 1.67 4.95 -26.14
C SER A 11 0.69 6.10 -25.87
N ALA A 12 0.38 6.90 -26.90
CA ALA A 12 -0.74 7.80 -26.81
C ALA A 12 -2.05 7.00 -26.65
N PRO A 13 -3.00 7.44 -25.82
CA PRO A 13 -4.24 6.70 -25.57
C PRO A 13 -4.98 6.33 -26.85
N SER A 14 -5.19 7.28 -27.76
CA SER A 14 -5.89 7.02 -29.04
C SER A 14 -5.17 6.00 -29.92
N ALA A 15 -3.83 5.97 -29.93
CA ALA A 15 -3.05 5.00 -30.68
C ALA A 15 -3.18 3.59 -30.11
N ALA A 16 -3.41 3.48 -28.79
CA ALA A 16 -3.67 2.23 -28.11
C ALA A 16 -5.16 1.83 -28.07
N GLY A 17 -6.05 2.62 -28.65
CA GLY A 17 -7.49 2.38 -28.62
C GLY A 17 -8.14 2.69 -27.26
N VAL A 18 -7.67 3.71 -26.58
CA VAL A 18 -8.24 4.22 -25.32
C VAL A 18 -8.67 5.67 -25.50
N SER A 19 -9.85 6.01 -25.05
CA SER A 19 -10.37 7.37 -25.08
C SER A 19 -9.64 8.27 -24.07
N SER A 20 -8.96 9.31 -24.53
CA SER A 20 -8.35 10.35 -23.70
C SER A 20 -9.39 11.10 -22.89
N ARG A 21 -10.61 11.28 -23.43
CA ARG A 21 -11.73 11.90 -22.70
C ARG A 21 -12.23 11.04 -21.57
N ALA A 22 -12.23 9.72 -21.74
CA ALA A 22 -12.60 8.77 -20.68
C ALA A 22 -11.59 8.83 -19.51
N VAL A 23 -10.29 8.91 -19.82
CA VAL A 23 -9.26 9.15 -18.80
C VAL A 23 -9.45 10.53 -18.14
N GLY A 24 -9.78 11.55 -18.93
CA GLY A 24 -10.11 12.88 -18.42
C GLY A 24 -11.30 12.87 -17.45
N ALA A 25 -12.38 12.17 -17.82
CA ALA A 25 -13.56 12.00 -16.96
C ALA A 25 -13.23 11.23 -15.67
N LEU A 26 -12.36 10.21 -15.73
CA LEU A 26 -11.85 9.54 -14.53
C LEU A 26 -11.14 10.53 -13.61
N LEU A 27 -10.25 11.39 -14.15
CA LEU A 27 -9.55 12.39 -13.34
C LEU A 27 -10.51 13.43 -12.74
N ASP A 28 -11.58 13.81 -13.45
CA ASP A 28 -12.62 14.69 -12.93
C ASP A 28 -13.35 14.03 -11.77
N ARG A 29 -13.76 12.77 -11.97
CA ARG A 29 -14.46 12.01 -10.95
C ARG A 29 -13.61 11.79 -9.69
N LEU A 30 -12.34 11.44 -9.85
CA LEU A 30 -11.40 11.27 -8.73
C LEU A 30 -11.22 12.57 -7.92
N ALA A 31 -11.23 13.73 -8.59
CA ALA A 31 -11.13 15.03 -7.93
C ALA A 31 -12.38 15.44 -7.13
N GLU A 32 -13.55 14.86 -7.43
CA GLU A 32 -14.80 15.07 -6.71
C GLU A 32 -14.98 14.17 -5.49
N LEU A 33 -14.24 13.05 -5.43
CA LEU A 33 -14.35 12.09 -4.35
C LEU A 33 -13.59 12.56 -3.10
N PRO A 34 -13.99 12.12 -1.91
CA PRO A 34 -13.27 12.39 -0.65
C PRO A 34 -12.01 11.52 -0.53
N ILE A 35 -11.18 11.54 -1.56
CA ILE A 35 -9.92 10.80 -1.64
C ILE A 35 -8.81 11.75 -2.08
N GLU A 36 -7.59 11.46 -1.67
CA GLU A 36 -6.40 12.13 -2.15
C GLU A 36 -5.60 11.16 -3.03
N CYS A 37 -5.59 11.39 -4.34
CA CYS A 37 -4.80 10.60 -5.26
C CYS A 37 -3.32 11.03 -5.21
N HIS A 38 -2.42 10.04 -5.18
CA HIS A 38 -0.97 10.25 -5.22
C HIS A 38 -0.40 9.88 -6.57
N SER A 39 -0.87 8.78 -7.16
CA SER A 39 -0.46 8.34 -8.48
C SER A 39 -1.52 7.51 -9.19
N LEU A 40 -1.49 7.55 -10.51
CA LEU A 40 -2.33 6.75 -11.39
C LEU A 40 -1.52 6.31 -12.61
N LEU A 41 -1.49 5.00 -12.88
CA LEU A 41 -1.03 4.44 -14.15
C LEU A 41 -2.13 3.59 -14.76
N VAL A 42 -2.44 3.86 -16.02
CA VAL A 42 -3.35 3.06 -16.85
C VAL A 42 -2.53 2.35 -17.92
N VAL A 43 -2.57 1.02 -17.90
CA VAL A 43 -1.86 0.15 -18.84
C VAL A 43 -2.89 -0.60 -19.70
N HIS A 44 -2.84 -0.43 -20.99
CA HIS A 44 -3.68 -1.16 -21.93
C HIS A 44 -2.81 -1.95 -22.92
N ARG A 45 -3.06 -3.26 -23.04
CA ARG A 45 -2.28 -4.18 -23.87
C ARG A 45 -0.78 -4.08 -23.65
N GLY A 46 -0.35 -3.90 -22.40
CA GLY A 46 1.05 -3.81 -22.00
C GLY A 46 1.72 -2.46 -22.26
N GLN A 47 0.98 -1.43 -22.66
CA GLN A 47 1.48 -0.08 -22.87
C GLN A 47 0.84 0.88 -21.86
N VAL A 48 1.65 1.71 -21.22
CA VAL A 48 1.14 2.82 -20.40
C VAL A 48 0.51 3.86 -21.33
N VAL A 49 -0.78 4.09 -21.16
CA VAL A 49 -1.57 5.03 -21.96
C VAL A 49 -1.92 6.32 -21.20
N ALA A 50 -1.85 6.26 -19.87
CA ALA A 50 -1.94 7.44 -19.01
C ALA A 50 -1.11 7.20 -17.76
N GLU A 51 -0.37 8.21 -17.35
CA GLU A 51 0.40 8.22 -16.11
C GLU A 51 0.39 9.61 -15.49
N GLY A 52 0.20 9.68 -14.18
CA GLY A 52 0.16 10.94 -13.46
C GLY A 52 0.52 10.77 -11.99
N TRP A 53 1.22 11.76 -11.47
CA TRP A 53 1.56 11.86 -10.05
C TRP A 53 1.10 13.21 -9.53
N TRP A 54 0.40 13.23 -8.42
CA TRP A 54 0.00 14.46 -7.76
C TRP A 54 1.19 14.96 -6.93
N ALA A 55 1.92 15.96 -7.43
CA ALA A 55 3.02 16.54 -6.67
C ALA A 55 2.56 16.90 -5.23
N PRO A 56 3.31 16.56 -4.17
CA PRO A 56 4.74 16.25 -4.14
C PRO A 56 5.11 14.78 -4.39
N TYR A 57 4.16 13.90 -4.67
CA TYR A 57 4.47 12.52 -5.08
C TYR A 57 5.11 12.48 -6.46
N SER A 58 6.00 11.52 -6.72
CA SER A 58 6.73 11.41 -7.96
C SER A 58 6.91 9.97 -8.44
N ALA A 59 7.27 9.80 -9.71
CA ALA A 59 7.42 8.50 -10.35
C ALA A 59 8.54 7.64 -9.75
N GLU A 60 9.58 8.27 -9.24
CA GLU A 60 10.79 7.61 -8.76
C GLU A 60 10.66 7.11 -7.32
N ARG A 61 9.67 7.62 -6.58
CA ARG A 61 9.52 7.30 -5.17
C ARG A 61 8.69 6.04 -4.98
N PRO A 62 9.19 5.05 -4.21
CA PRO A 62 8.36 3.94 -3.77
C PRO A 62 7.27 4.44 -2.82
N HIS A 63 6.14 3.76 -2.83
CA HIS A 63 4.99 4.04 -1.97
C HIS A 63 4.63 2.80 -1.17
N LEU A 64 4.26 2.95 0.10
CA LEU A 64 3.80 1.87 0.97
C LEU A 64 2.52 1.24 0.41
N LEU A 65 2.58 -0.04 0.12
CA LEU A 65 1.49 -0.78 -0.52
C LEU A 65 0.47 -1.35 0.46
N TYR A 66 0.74 -1.28 1.78
CA TYR A 66 -0.11 -1.94 2.76
C TYR A 66 -0.41 -3.39 2.37
N SER A 67 -1.67 -3.81 2.48
CA SER A 67 -2.10 -5.19 2.20
C SER A 67 -1.97 -5.65 0.75
N LEU A 68 -1.72 -4.76 -0.21
CA LEU A 68 -1.36 -5.17 -1.57
C LEU A 68 -0.09 -6.02 -1.56
N THR A 69 0.76 -5.90 -0.53
CA THR A 69 1.91 -6.79 -0.25
C THR A 69 1.53 -8.27 -0.26
N LYS A 70 0.33 -8.63 0.21
CA LYS A 70 -0.18 -10.01 0.26
C LYS A 70 -0.19 -10.70 -1.10
N SER A 71 -0.50 -9.94 -2.15
CA SER A 71 -0.50 -10.48 -3.52
C SER A 71 0.89 -10.88 -3.99
N PHE A 72 1.93 -10.19 -3.53
CA PHE A 72 3.33 -10.58 -3.79
C PHE A 72 3.74 -11.79 -2.96
N THR A 73 3.28 -11.89 -1.72
CA THR A 73 3.50 -13.09 -0.88
C THR A 73 2.82 -14.31 -1.50
N SER A 74 1.62 -14.17 -2.07
CA SER A 74 0.97 -15.23 -2.85
C SER A 74 1.83 -15.70 -4.01
N VAL A 75 2.42 -14.76 -4.76
CA VAL A 75 3.34 -15.12 -5.87
C VAL A 75 4.57 -15.86 -5.35
N ALA A 76 5.14 -15.45 -4.21
CA ALA A 76 6.25 -16.18 -3.59
C ALA A 76 5.88 -17.63 -3.23
N VAL A 77 4.68 -17.85 -2.66
CA VAL A 77 4.15 -19.20 -2.42
C VAL A 77 4.04 -19.97 -3.72
N GLY A 78 3.51 -19.36 -4.80
CA GLY A 78 3.39 -19.99 -6.11
C GLY A 78 4.73 -20.40 -6.74
N LEU A 79 5.75 -19.59 -6.54
CA LEU A 79 7.12 -19.92 -6.98
C LEU A 79 7.69 -21.11 -6.19
N ALA A 80 7.48 -21.14 -4.87
CA ALA A 80 7.91 -22.25 -4.03
C ALA A 80 7.16 -23.56 -4.37
N VAL A 81 5.86 -23.48 -4.71
CA VAL A 81 5.08 -24.61 -5.22
C VAL A 81 5.65 -25.12 -6.56
N ALA A 82 5.99 -24.22 -7.48
CA ALA A 82 6.57 -24.57 -8.77
C ALA A 82 7.95 -25.23 -8.65
N ASP A 83 8.71 -24.85 -7.62
CA ASP A 83 10.01 -25.47 -7.31
C ASP A 83 9.85 -26.83 -6.60
N GLY A 84 8.61 -27.27 -6.31
CA GLY A 84 8.33 -28.53 -5.62
C GLY A 84 8.67 -28.52 -4.12
N LEU A 85 8.84 -27.32 -3.53
CA LEU A 85 9.24 -27.16 -2.14
C LEU A 85 8.06 -27.27 -1.16
N LEU A 86 6.84 -27.03 -1.63
CA LEU A 86 5.60 -27.15 -0.87
C LEU A 86 4.39 -27.37 -1.79
N SER A 87 3.28 -27.84 -1.21
CA SER A 87 1.97 -27.95 -1.86
C SER A 87 0.94 -27.11 -1.10
N THR A 88 -0.12 -26.69 -1.77
CA THR A 88 -1.26 -26.01 -1.12
C THR A 88 -1.99 -26.92 -0.11
N ASP A 89 -1.84 -28.25 -0.23
CA ASP A 89 -2.44 -29.25 0.67
C ASP A 89 -1.56 -29.58 1.87
N ASP A 90 -0.30 -29.10 1.89
CA ASP A 90 0.59 -29.34 3.02
C ASP A 90 0.07 -28.66 4.28
N ARG A 91 0.21 -29.37 5.42
CA ARG A 91 -0.23 -28.86 6.71
C ARG A 91 0.77 -27.84 7.26
N VAL A 92 0.24 -26.76 7.79
CA VAL A 92 1.04 -25.68 8.40
C VAL A 92 1.96 -26.22 9.52
N VAL A 93 1.45 -27.15 10.34
CA VAL A 93 2.21 -27.75 11.46
C VAL A 93 3.38 -28.62 11.01
N ASP A 94 3.34 -29.17 9.79
CA ASP A 94 4.44 -29.96 9.24
C ASP A 94 5.51 -29.05 8.59
N LEU A 95 5.11 -27.88 8.11
CA LEU A 95 6.01 -26.89 7.51
C LEU A 95 6.71 -26.01 8.58
N LEU A 96 6.06 -25.79 9.73
CA LEU A 96 6.56 -24.95 10.83
C LEU A 96 6.55 -25.72 12.17
N PRO A 97 7.22 -26.88 12.28
CA PRO A 97 7.08 -27.78 13.42
C PRO A 97 7.60 -27.19 14.74
N GLU A 98 8.59 -26.31 14.70
CA GLU A 98 9.18 -25.68 15.88
C GLU A 98 8.23 -24.71 16.57
N GLN A 99 7.28 -24.12 15.83
CA GLN A 99 6.29 -23.16 16.34
C GLN A 99 4.95 -23.80 16.75
N VAL A 100 4.83 -25.12 16.69
CA VAL A 100 3.58 -25.80 17.06
C VAL A 100 3.41 -25.82 18.58
N PRO A 101 2.40 -25.13 19.17
CA PRO A 101 2.20 -25.16 20.61
C PRO A 101 1.69 -26.55 21.07
N ALA A 102 2.06 -26.96 22.31
CA ALA A 102 1.62 -28.25 22.88
C ALA A 102 0.09 -28.40 22.86
N GLY A 103 -0.66 -27.31 23.06
CA GLY A 103 -2.13 -27.27 23.09
C GLY A 103 -2.80 -26.97 21.74
N VAL A 104 -2.10 -27.12 20.61
CA VAL A 104 -2.72 -26.87 19.29
C VAL A 104 -3.94 -27.78 19.09
N SER A 105 -5.08 -27.18 18.67
CA SER A 105 -6.34 -27.87 18.49
C SER A 105 -6.30 -28.90 17.33
N ALA A 106 -7.27 -29.83 17.33
CA ALA A 106 -7.40 -30.77 16.22
C ALA A 106 -7.60 -30.09 14.86
N GLN A 107 -8.27 -28.92 14.82
CA GLN A 107 -8.41 -28.13 13.59
C GLN A 107 -7.09 -27.43 13.24
N GLY A 108 -6.41 -26.81 14.19
CA GLY A 108 -5.11 -26.19 13.97
C GLY A 108 -4.10 -27.15 13.33
N ARG A 109 -4.12 -28.44 13.74
CA ARG A 109 -3.28 -29.50 13.14
C ARG A 109 -3.64 -29.84 11.69
N ARG A 110 -4.85 -29.51 11.23
CA ARG A 110 -5.32 -29.79 9.86
C ARG A 110 -5.30 -28.57 8.94
N LEU A 111 -4.92 -27.40 9.45
CA LEU A 111 -4.77 -26.22 8.61
C LEU A 111 -3.73 -26.48 7.53
N THR A 112 -4.06 -26.11 6.31
CA THR A 112 -3.19 -26.23 5.14
C THR A 112 -2.80 -24.87 4.59
N VAL A 113 -1.81 -24.84 3.72
CA VAL A 113 -1.41 -23.64 2.97
C VAL A 113 -2.60 -23.04 2.22
N HIS A 114 -3.49 -23.89 1.65
CA HIS A 114 -4.74 -23.45 1.02
C HIS A 114 -5.63 -22.63 1.97
N HIS A 115 -5.81 -23.07 3.21
CA HIS A 115 -6.61 -22.32 4.19
C HIS A 115 -6.00 -20.95 4.54
N LEU A 116 -4.67 -20.86 4.59
CA LEU A 116 -3.98 -19.58 4.79
C LEU A 116 -4.16 -18.66 3.56
N LEU A 117 -3.96 -19.18 2.34
CA LEU A 117 -4.09 -18.42 1.10
C LEU A 117 -5.51 -17.87 0.88
N THR A 118 -6.52 -18.62 1.25
CA THR A 118 -7.94 -18.25 1.11
C THR A 118 -8.50 -17.53 2.33
N MET A 119 -7.69 -17.38 3.42
CA MET A 119 -8.14 -16.80 4.69
C MET A 119 -9.40 -17.48 5.26
N THR A 120 -9.38 -18.82 5.24
CA THR A 120 -10.50 -19.68 5.69
C THR A 120 -10.10 -20.59 6.85
N THR A 121 -9.29 -20.10 7.77
CA THR A 121 -8.75 -20.89 8.90
C THR A 121 -9.79 -21.25 9.94
N GLY A 122 -10.87 -20.51 10.02
CA GLY A 122 -11.94 -20.70 11.00
C GLY A 122 -11.83 -19.79 12.22
N HIS A 123 -10.99 -18.76 12.19
CA HIS A 123 -11.05 -17.66 13.15
C HIS A 123 -12.30 -16.80 12.87
N PRO A 124 -12.90 -16.21 13.92
CA PRO A 124 -14.09 -15.36 13.76
C PRO A 124 -13.77 -13.93 13.29
N ALA A 125 -12.52 -13.49 13.45
CA ALA A 125 -11.99 -12.17 13.09
C ALA A 125 -10.49 -12.28 12.77
N ASP A 126 -9.84 -11.16 12.41
CA ASP A 126 -8.38 -11.09 12.25
C ASP A 126 -7.68 -11.54 13.53
N GLY A 127 -6.86 -12.58 13.43
CA GLY A 127 -6.15 -13.18 14.54
C GLY A 127 -4.84 -12.49 14.93
N LEU A 128 -4.41 -11.46 14.21
CA LEU A 128 -3.07 -10.87 14.34
C LEU A 128 -2.76 -10.39 15.76
N GLU A 129 -3.58 -9.51 16.31
CA GLU A 129 -3.34 -8.93 17.65
C GLU A 129 -3.47 -9.97 18.74
N ALA A 130 -4.51 -10.82 18.68
CA ALA A 130 -4.70 -11.90 19.64
C ALA A 130 -3.54 -12.92 19.64
N ALA A 131 -2.95 -13.19 18.49
CA ALA A 131 -1.77 -14.04 18.36
C ALA A 131 -0.53 -13.38 18.99
N TRP A 132 -0.32 -12.10 18.77
CA TRP A 132 0.78 -11.35 19.38
C TRP A 132 0.63 -11.21 20.90
N GLU A 133 -0.57 -10.95 21.40
CA GLU A 133 -0.84 -10.91 22.84
C GLU A 133 -0.59 -12.26 23.50
N ARG A 134 -0.94 -13.34 22.79
CA ARG A 134 -0.75 -14.70 23.30
C ARG A 134 0.71 -15.14 23.37
N GLU A 135 1.50 -14.86 22.34
CA GLU A 135 2.94 -15.18 22.23
C GLU A 135 3.67 -13.99 21.58
N PRO A 136 4.08 -13.01 22.38
CA PRO A 136 4.69 -11.78 21.83
C PRO A 136 5.98 -12.03 21.03
N GLY A 137 6.71 -13.12 21.34
CA GLY A 137 7.96 -13.51 20.66
C GLY A 137 7.78 -14.43 19.46
N ASP A 138 6.59 -15.00 19.23
CA ASP A 138 6.34 -15.96 18.14
C ASP A 138 4.88 -15.91 17.66
N LEU A 139 4.64 -15.09 16.65
CA LEU A 139 3.30 -14.90 16.09
C LEU A 139 2.71 -16.20 15.50
N VAL A 140 3.54 -17.08 14.93
CA VAL A 140 3.08 -18.37 14.38
C VAL A 140 2.55 -19.25 15.50
N LYS A 141 3.31 -19.36 16.59
CA LYS A 141 2.91 -20.13 17.77
C LYS A 141 1.67 -19.55 18.44
N GLY A 142 1.61 -18.22 18.55
CA GLY A 142 0.42 -17.50 19.04
C GLY A 142 -0.81 -17.82 18.22
N PHE A 143 -0.73 -17.69 16.89
CA PHE A 143 -1.82 -17.99 15.97
C PHE A 143 -2.32 -19.43 16.04
N LEU A 144 -1.41 -20.41 16.00
CA LEU A 144 -1.77 -21.83 16.11
C LEU A 144 -2.36 -22.18 17.48
N GLY A 145 -2.10 -21.38 18.50
CA GLY A 145 -2.66 -21.52 19.84
C GLY A 145 -4.05 -20.89 20.03
N LEU A 146 -4.53 -20.11 19.07
CA LEU A 146 -5.88 -19.51 19.12
C LEU A 146 -6.97 -20.58 18.90
N PRO A 147 -8.21 -20.36 19.37
CA PRO A 147 -9.33 -21.23 19.07
C PRO A 147 -9.80 -21.03 17.63
N PHE A 148 -10.26 -22.13 16.99
CA PHE A 148 -10.86 -22.14 15.66
C PHE A 148 -12.33 -22.61 15.78
N PRO A 149 -13.28 -21.71 16.12
CA PRO A 149 -14.68 -22.08 16.38
C PRO A 149 -15.47 -22.41 15.12
N VAL A 150 -15.00 -21.98 13.93
CA VAL A 150 -15.66 -22.25 12.66
C VAL A 150 -14.85 -23.29 11.89
N PRO A 151 -15.49 -24.26 11.18
CA PRO A 151 -14.74 -25.23 10.38
C PRO A 151 -13.89 -24.55 9.30
N ALA A 152 -12.63 -24.95 9.18
CA ALA A 152 -11.73 -24.43 8.16
C ALA A 152 -12.29 -24.71 6.74
N GLY A 153 -12.06 -23.78 5.82
CA GLY A 153 -12.53 -23.85 4.42
C GLY A 153 -13.97 -23.40 4.21
N THR A 154 -14.72 -23.04 5.26
CA THR A 154 -16.16 -22.75 5.13
C THR A 154 -16.50 -21.27 5.07
N ARG A 155 -15.72 -20.39 5.69
CA ARG A 155 -15.96 -18.95 5.76
C ARG A 155 -14.67 -18.19 5.55
N HIS A 156 -14.72 -17.19 4.69
CA HIS A 156 -13.67 -16.20 4.55
C HIS A 156 -13.74 -15.19 5.71
N VAL A 157 -12.60 -14.98 6.35
CA VAL A 157 -12.39 -13.91 7.33
C VAL A 157 -11.04 -13.30 7.03
N TYR A 158 -11.02 -12.03 6.67
CA TYR A 158 -9.77 -11.36 6.37
C TYR A 158 -8.85 -11.34 7.60
N ASP A 159 -7.70 -12.00 7.49
CA ASP A 159 -6.81 -12.29 8.62
C ASP A 159 -5.35 -12.09 8.22
N ASN A 160 -4.73 -11.05 8.77
CA ASN A 160 -3.35 -10.67 8.50
C ASN A 160 -2.33 -11.74 8.96
N ALA A 161 -2.63 -12.41 10.07
CA ALA A 161 -1.74 -13.45 10.59
C ALA A 161 -1.55 -14.61 9.60
N THR A 162 -2.57 -14.96 8.81
CA THR A 162 -2.46 -16.03 7.80
C THR A 162 -1.37 -15.75 6.79
N THR A 163 -1.24 -14.51 6.34
CA THR A 163 -0.21 -14.14 5.36
C THR A 163 1.18 -14.03 6.01
N PHE A 164 1.27 -13.64 7.29
CA PHE A 164 2.52 -13.75 8.03
C PHE A 164 3.02 -15.20 8.05
N LEU A 165 2.13 -16.17 8.36
CA LEU A 165 2.48 -17.58 8.32
C LEU A 165 2.95 -18.03 6.94
N LEU A 166 2.29 -17.58 5.87
CA LEU A 166 2.73 -17.86 4.49
C LEU A 166 4.15 -17.35 4.23
N ALA A 167 4.47 -16.13 4.69
CA ALA A 167 5.82 -15.59 4.57
C ALA A 167 6.85 -16.44 5.33
N ARG A 168 6.53 -16.89 6.56
CA ARG A 168 7.42 -17.78 7.34
C ARG A 168 7.58 -19.15 6.67
N ILE A 169 6.51 -19.71 6.08
CA ILE A 169 6.57 -20.96 5.32
C ILE A 169 7.51 -20.79 4.11
N VAL A 170 7.36 -19.71 3.31
CA VAL A 170 8.26 -19.44 2.19
C VAL A 170 9.71 -19.38 2.67
N GLU A 171 10.00 -18.65 3.74
CA GLU A 171 11.36 -18.58 4.28
C GLU A 171 11.88 -19.94 4.72
N ARG A 172 11.06 -20.72 5.39
CA ARG A 172 11.45 -22.06 5.87
C ARG A 172 11.79 -23.01 4.72
N VAL A 173 10.95 -23.07 3.69
CA VAL A 173 11.14 -24.05 2.59
C VAL A 173 12.19 -23.61 1.59
N THR A 174 12.40 -22.31 1.42
CA THR A 174 13.40 -21.77 0.46
C THR A 174 14.75 -21.51 1.10
N GLY A 175 14.82 -21.43 2.44
CA GLY A 175 16.03 -21.02 3.16
C GLY A 175 16.41 -19.55 2.96
N ARG A 176 15.50 -18.70 2.45
CA ARG A 176 15.72 -17.29 2.14
C ARG A 176 14.60 -16.43 2.72
N GLY A 177 14.93 -15.21 3.15
CA GLY A 177 13.91 -14.24 3.52
C GLY A 177 12.95 -13.96 2.36
N LEU A 178 11.68 -13.63 2.67
CA LEU A 178 10.68 -13.30 1.65
C LEU A 178 11.14 -12.17 0.69
N PRO A 179 11.74 -11.05 1.18
CA PRO A 179 12.27 -10.01 0.31
C PRO A 179 13.34 -10.52 -0.65
N GLU A 180 14.32 -11.25 -0.15
CA GLU A 180 15.45 -11.79 -0.92
C GLU A 180 14.99 -12.82 -1.97
N PHE A 181 13.98 -13.63 -1.61
CA PHE A 181 13.40 -14.61 -2.53
C PHE A 181 12.63 -13.93 -3.66
N LEU A 182 11.82 -12.90 -3.33
CA LEU A 182 11.10 -12.12 -4.35
C LEU A 182 12.04 -11.27 -5.20
N ASP A 183 13.11 -10.73 -4.63
CA ASP A 183 14.10 -9.98 -5.40
C ASP A 183 14.75 -10.86 -6.49
N GLU A 184 15.21 -12.04 -6.11
CA GLU A 184 15.83 -12.97 -7.06
C GLU A 184 14.85 -13.51 -8.10
N ARG A 185 13.64 -13.89 -7.70
CA ARG A 185 12.72 -14.66 -8.54
C ARG A 185 11.72 -13.80 -9.30
N LEU A 186 11.45 -12.59 -8.84
CA LEU A 186 10.41 -11.70 -9.39
C LEU A 186 10.98 -10.32 -9.76
N PHE A 187 11.44 -9.56 -8.76
CA PHE A 187 11.78 -8.14 -8.94
C PHE A 187 13.00 -7.95 -9.85
N GLY A 188 14.10 -8.64 -9.59
CA GLY A 188 15.29 -8.57 -10.42
C GLY A 188 15.02 -8.98 -11.89
N PRO A 189 14.37 -10.13 -12.16
CA PRO A 189 13.95 -10.50 -13.52
C PRO A 189 13.01 -9.52 -14.21
N MET A 190 12.18 -8.77 -13.45
CA MET A 190 11.31 -7.72 -13.98
C MET A 190 12.06 -6.39 -14.20
N GLY A 191 13.27 -6.23 -13.66
CA GLY A 191 14.03 -4.99 -13.71
C GLY A 191 13.59 -3.96 -12.65
N VAL A 192 12.89 -4.40 -11.60
CA VAL A 192 12.61 -3.57 -10.42
C VAL A 192 13.90 -3.45 -9.63
N ASP A 193 14.47 -2.25 -9.60
CA ASP A 193 15.77 -1.98 -9.01
C ASP A 193 15.71 -1.56 -7.53
N HIS A 194 14.50 -1.31 -7.02
CA HIS A 194 14.31 -0.87 -5.65
C HIS A 194 12.96 -1.35 -5.09
N ALA A 195 13.02 -2.24 -4.11
CA ALA A 195 11.91 -2.67 -3.28
C ALA A 195 12.30 -2.50 -1.81
N GLU A 196 11.57 -1.67 -1.08
CA GLU A 196 11.80 -1.44 0.35
C GLU A 196 10.78 -2.20 1.16
N TRP A 197 11.19 -2.73 2.33
CA TRP A 197 10.33 -3.53 3.18
C TRP A 197 10.37 -3.05 4.63
N ASP A 198 9.21 -2.75 5.19
CA ASP A 198 9.04 -2.63 6.62
C ASP A 198 9.17 -4.02 7.27
N ARG A 199 9.80 -4.09 8.45
CA ARG A 199 10.17 -5.34 9.09
C ARG A 199 9.71 -5.39 10.55
N VAL A 200 9.47 -6.58 11.08
CA VAL A 200 9.34 -6.81 12.53
C VAL A 200 10.71 -6.69 13.21
N GLY A 201 10.71 -6.62 14.55
CA GLY A 201 11.94 -6.43 15.33
C GLY A 201 13.05 -7.46 15.08
N SER A 202 12.71 -8.69 14.72
CA SER A 202 13.66 -9.74 14.31
C SER A 202 14.35 -9.50 12.96
N GLY A 203 13.90 -8.50 12.19
CA GLY A 203 14.36 -8.23 10.83
C GLY A 203 13.57 -8.95 9.76
N ALA A 204 12.60 -9.79 10.12
CA ALA A 204 11.74 -10.50 9.17
C ALA A 204 10.71 -9.56 8.52
N ALA A 205 10.35 -9.80 7.26
CA ALA A 205 9.28 -9.08 6.60
C ALA A 205 7.91 -9.53 7.12
N PHE A 206 6.95 -8.60 7.20
CA PHE A 206 5.58 -8.91 7.61
C PHE A 206 4.87 -9.87 6.63
N GLY A 207 5.13 -9.75 5.35
CA GLY A 207 4.46 -10.49 4.29
C GLY A 207 3.03 -10.04 4.00
N PHE A 208 2.28 -9.60 4.99
CA PHE A 208 0.92 -9.08 4.82
C PHE A 208 0.86 -7.57 4.59
N HIS A 209 1.95 -6.88 4.81
CA HIS A 209 2.11 -5.43 4.70
C HIS A 209 3.60 -5.07 4.64
N GLY A 210 3.92 -3.81 4.32
CA GLY A 210 5.26 -3.26 4.48
C GLY A 210 6.11 -3.24 3.22
N LEU A 211 5.63 -3.73 2.07
CA LEU A 211 6.31 -3.55 0.79
C LEU A 211 6.07 -2.14 0.26
N HIS A 212 7.14 -1.47 -0.14
CA HIS A 212 7.11 -0.19 -0.85
C HIS A 212 7.63 -0.40 -2.27
N LEU A 213 6.84 0.01 -3.27
CA LEU A 213 7.21 -0.02 -4.68
C LEU A 213 6.80 1.26 -5.38
N THR A 214 7.47 1.56 -6.48
CA THR A 214 6.98 2.59 -7.40
C THR A 214 5.66 2.16 -8.05
N THR A 215 4.82 3.11 -8.42
CA THR A 215 3.55 2.81 -9.09
C THR A 215 3.76 2.08 -10.41
N GLU A 216 4.87 2.35 -11.10
CA GLU A 216 5.23 1.61 -12.31
C GLU A 216 5.53 0.13 -12.01
N ALA A 217 6.18 -0.18 -10.89
CA ALA A 217 6.41 -1.58 -10.49
C ALA A 217 5.10 -2.29 -10.13
N VAL A 218 4.15 -1.59 -9.50
CA VAL A 218 2.80 -2.11 -9.25
C VAL A 218 2.05 -2.37 -10.55
N ALA A 219 2.09 -1.45 -11.51
CA ALA A 219 1.47 -1.61 -12.82
C ALA A 219 2.11 -2.77 -13.63
N ALA A 220 3.43 -2.90 -13.55
CA ALA A 220 4.16 -4.01 -14.18
C ALA A 220 3.81 -5.36 -13.55
N PHE A 221 3.61 -5.41 -12.23
CA PHE A 221 3.09 -6.61 -11.55
C PHE A 221 1.68 -6.96 -12.05
N GLY A 222 0.79 -5.99 -12.17
CA GLY A 222 -0.54 -6.20 -12.77
C GLY A 222 -0.45 -6.74 -14.20
N GLU A 223 0.45 -6.21 -15.02
CA GLU A 223 0.69 -6.70 -16.41
C GLU A 223 1.26 -8.13 -16.42
N LEU A 224 2.17 -8.47 -15.51
CA LEU A 224 2.63 -9.84 -15.32
C LEU A 224 1.47 -10.79 -15.02
N LEU A 225 0.58 -10.40 -14.10
CA LEU A 225 -0.62 -11.18 -13.74
C LEU A 225 -1.57 -11.32 -14.95
N ARG A 226 -1.86 -10.22 -15.65
CA ARG A 226 -2.71 -10.21 -16.85
C ARG A 226 -2.18 -11.15 -17.93
N ARG A 227 -0.86 -11.25 -18.08
CA ARG A 227 -0.18 -12.15 -19.03
C ARG A 227 0.02 -13.57 -18.49
N GLY A 228 -0.65 -13.95 -17.40
CA GLY A 228 -0.54 -15.27 -16.80
C GLY A 228 0.87 -15.60 -16.33
N GLY A 229 1.56 -14.64 -15.72
CA GLY A 229 2.89 -14.81 -15.15
C GLY A 229 4.05 -14.67 -16.15
N ARG A 230 3.78 -14.23 -17.38
CA ARG A 230 4.80 -14.06 -18.43
C ARG A 230 5.34 -12.62 -18.44
N TRP A 231 6.66 -12.48 -18.40
CA TRP A 231 7.38 -11.21 -18.52
C TRP A 231 8.40 -11.26 -19.66
N GLY A 232 8.26 -10.37 -20.64
CA GLY A 232 8.97 -10.51 -21.90
C GLY A 232 8.69 -11.87 -22.55
N ASP A 233 9.74 -12.63 -22.81
CA ASP A 233 9.67 -14.00 -23.36
C ASP A 233 9.77 -15.09 -22.28
N ARG A 234 9.91 -14.72 -21.01
CA ARG A 234 10.08 -15.63 -19.89
C ARG A 234 8.78 -15.87 -19.14
N GLN A 235 8.53 -17.12 -18.72
CA GLN A 235 7.52 -17.44 -17.73
C GLN A 235 8.17 -17.26 -16.36
N LEU A 236 7.87 -16.16 -15.65
CA LEU A 236 8.43 -15.89 -14.32
C LEU A 236 7.61 -16.57 -13.23
N VAL A 237 6.29 -16.53 -13.34
CA VAL A 237 5.36 -17.18 -12.41
C VAL A 237 4.54 -18.19 -13.20
N PRO A 238 4.38 -19.44 -12.74
CA PRO A 238 3.59 -20.43 -13.49
C PRO A 238 2.19 -19.93 -13.83
N ARG A 239 1.76 -20.17 -15.08
CA ARG A 239 0.42 -19.78 -15.54
C ARG A 239 -0.66 -20.43 -14.71
N GLU A 240 -0.45 -21.67 -14.32
CA GLU A 240 -1.36 -22.45 -13.48
C GLU A 240 -1.55 -21.77 -12.11
N TRP A 241 -0.46 -21.26 -11.52
CA TRP A 241 -0.55 -20.52 -10.24
C TRP A 241 -1.35 -19.24 -10.40
N ILE A 242 -1.08 -18.45 -11.44
CA ILE A 242 -1.85 -17.22 -11.69
C ILE A 242 -3.35 -17.56 -11.83
N GLY A 243 -3.68 -18.61 -12.61
CA GLY A 243 -5.05 -19.07 -12.75
C GLY A 243 -5.71 -19.53 -11.44
N LEU A 244 -4.92 -20.16 -10.56
CA LEU A 244 -5.38 -20.52 -9.21
C LEU A 244 -5.53 -19.30 -8.32
N ALA A 245 -4.55 -18.42 -8.29
CA ALA A 245 -4.52 -17.28 -7.38
C ALA A 245 -5.62 -16.25 -7.69
N THR A 246 -5.96 -16.06 -8.96
CA THR A 246 -6.89 -15.03 -9.42
C THR A 246 -8.29 -15.56 -9.78
N ARG A 247 -8.65 -16.74 -9.29
CA ARG A 247 -10.02 -17.26 -9.35
C ARG A 247 -10.67 -17.24 -7.98
N ARG A 248 -11.99 -17.19 -7.96
CA ARG A 248 -12.78 -17.31 -6.72
C ARG A 248 -12.62 -18.70 -6.12
N HIS A 249 -12.15 -18.79 -4.88
CA HIS A 249 -12.12 -20.00 -4.06
C HIS A 249 -13.23 -20.01 -3.01
N VAL A 250 -13.56 -18.84 -2.48
CA VAL A 250 -14.54 -18.66 -1.41
C VAL A 250 -15.35 -17.40 -1.66
N ALA A 251 -16.59 -17.36 -1.15
CA ALA A 251 -17.36 -16.13 -1.07
C ALA A 251 -16.70 -15.19 -0.06
N SER A 252 -16.63 -13.91 -0.36
CA SER A 252 -16.24 -12.86 0.58
C SER A 252 -17.47 -12.05 0.95
N GLU A 253 -17.51 -11.60 2.20
CA GLU A 253 -18.44 -10.56 2.63
C GLU A 253 -17.76 -9.20 2.45
N SER A 254 -18.53 -8.10 2.45
CA SER A 254 -17.98 -6.75 2.41
C SER A 254 -16.87 -6.60 3.48
N PHE A 255 -15.77 -5.98 3.08
CA PHE A 255 -14.62 -5.75 3.95
C PHE A 255 -14.94 -4.75 5.08
N ILE A 256 -15.83 -3.80 4.81
CA ILE A 256 -16.26 -2.78 5.77
C ILE A 256 -17.69 -3.10 6.22
N SER A 257 -17.85 -3.36 7.51
CA SER A 257 -19.18 -3.66 8.09
C SER A 257 -20.17 -2.53 7.79
N GLY A 258 -21.25 -2.88 7.07
CA GLY A 258 -22.34 -1.96 6.75
C GLY A 258 -22.13 -1.10 5.50
N ALA A 259 -21.03 -1.22 4.76
CA ALA A 259 -20.81 -0.57 3.48
C ALA A 259 -21.17 -1.50 2.31
N GLU A 260 -21.70 -0.94 1.22
CA GLU A 260 -21.84 -1.65 -0.04
C GLU A 260 -20.51 -1.56 -0.80
N ASP A 261 -19.66 -2.59 -0.68
CA ASP A 261 -18.39 -2.72 -1.38
C ASP A 261 -18.47 -3.86 -2.40
N PRO A 262 -19.15 -3.65 -3.55
CA PRO A 262 -19.40 -4.72 -4.52
C PRO A 262 -18.12 -5.34 -5.07
N ASP A 263 -17.01 -4.57 -5.18
CA ASP A 263 -15.74 -5.09 -5.68
C ASP A 263 -14.95 -5.90 -4.64
N PHE A 264 -15.40 -5.91 -3.38
CA PHE A 264 -14.86 -6.79 -2.32
C PHE A 264 -15.80 -7.95 -1.97
N SER A 265 -17.02 -7.94 -2.50
CA SER A 265 -18.03 -8.97 -2.26
C SER A 265 -18.12 -10.02 -3.39
N CYS A 266 -17.28 -9.93 -4.43
CA CYS A 266 -17.28 -10.89 -5.54
C CYS A 266 -16.58 -12.21 -5.21
N GLY A 267 -15.90 -12.32 -4.07
CA GLY A 267 -15.15 -13.48 -3.60
C GLY A 267 -13.68 -13.24 -3.46
N TYR A 268 -12.97 -14.26 -2.93
CA TYR A 268 -11.54 -14.19 -2.65
C TYR A 268 -10.80 -15.37 -3.29
N GLY A 269 -9.63 -15.07 -3.84
CA GLY A 269 -8.70 -16.02 -4.41
C GLY A 269 -7.57 -16.39 -3.44
N TYR A 270 -6.35 -16.58 -3.96
CA TYR A 270 -5.14 -16.72 -3.15
C TYR A 270 -4.50 -15.36 -2.93
N GLN A 271 -4.96 -14.61 -1.94
CA GLN A 271 -4.54 -13.25 -1.59
C GLN A 271 -4.85 -12.20 -2.69
N PHE A 272 -5.94 -12.42 -3.43
CA PHE A 272 -6.53 -11.51 -4.41
C PHE A 272 -8.02 -11.43 -4.20
N TRP A 273 -8.56 -10.22 -4.29
CA TRP A 273 -9.99 -9.96 -4.33
C TRP A 273 -10.52 -10.15 -5.74
N MET A 274 -11.69 -10.77 -5.86
CA MET A 274 -12.45 -10.75 -7.10
C MET A 274 -13.27 -9.46 -7.16
N SER A 275 -13.39 -8.88 -8.36
CA SER A 275 -14.18 -7.67 -8.59
C SER A 275 -15.18 -7.84 -9.73
N ARG A 276 -16.08 -6.89 -9.90
CA ARG A 276 -17.13 -6.92 -10.94
C ARG A 276 -16.59 -7.16 -12.36
N HIS A 277 -15.38 -6.72 -12.66
CA HIS A 277 -14.80 -6.80 -14.01
C HIS A 277 -13.46 -7.54 -14.08
N GLY A 278 -13.03 -8.17 -12.98
CA GLY A 278 -11.76 -8.89 -12.95
C GLY A 278 -11.33 -9.25 -11.54
N TYR A 279 -10.12 -8.90 -11.19
CA TYR A 279 -9.55 -9.13 -9.86
C TYR A 279 -8.57 -8.02 -9.48
N HIS A 280 -8.23 -7.91 -8.22
CA HIS A 280 -7.30 -6.89 -7.76
C HIS A 280 -6.52 -7.31 -6.51
N GLY A 281 -5.32 -6.76 -6.37
CA GLY A 281 -4.62 -6.63 -5.12
C GLY A 281 -4.97 -5.29 -4.48
N HIS A 282 -5.18 -5.29 -3.17
CA HIS A 282 -5.65 -4.12 -2.42
C HIS A 282 -4.82 -3.88 -1.17
N GLY A 283 -4.53 -2.62 -0.89
CA GLY A 283 -3.93 -2.15 0.35
C GLY A 283 -4.74 -1.02 0.98
N ALA A 284 -4.71 -0.95 2.29
CA ALA A 284 -5.42 0.07 3.06
C ALA A 284 -5.16 1.48 2.51
N PHE A 285 -6.14 2.36 2.67
CA PHE A 285 -6.10 3.75 2.22
C PHE A 285 -6.02 3.93 0.69
N GLY A 286 -6.43 2.92 -0.11
CA GLY A 286 -6.58 3.10 -1.56
C GLY A 286 -5.36 2.69 -2.41
N GLN A 287 -4.51 1.79 -1.93
CA GLN A 287 -3.44 1.20 -2.74
C GLN A 287 -4.01 0.07 -3.59
N GLN A 288 -3.99 0.19 -4.91
CA GLN A 288 -4.69 -0.77 -5.80
C GLN A 288 -3.84 -1.19 -6.98
N CYS A 289 -3.92 -2.48 -7.30
CA CYS A 289 -3.48 -3.07 -8.56
C CYS A 289 -4.67 -3.81 -9.17
N VAL A 290 -5.38 -3.16 -10.08
CA VAL A 290 -6.61 -3.66 -10.69
C VAL A 290 -6.30 -4.29 -12.03
N VAL A 291 -6.75 -5.53 -12.26
CA VAL A 291 -6.56 -6.26 -13.52
C VAL A 291 -7.91 -6.62 -14.11
N VAL A 292 -8.16 -6.18 -15.34
CA VAL A 292 -9.40 -6.43 -16.09
C VAL A 292 -9.04 -7.22 -17.37
N PRO A 293 -8.96 -8.56 -17.29
CA PRO A 293 -8.46 -9.39 -18.40
C PRO A 293 -9.28 -9.27 -19.69
N SER A 294 -10.61 -9.12 -19.56
CA SER A 294 -11.52 -8.99 -20.71
C SER A 294 -11.29 -7.72 -21.55
N HIS A 295 -10.59 -6.74 -21.00
CA HIS A 295 -10.29 -5.46 -21.64
C HIS A 295 -8.78 -5.21 -21.82
N ASP A 296 -7.95 -6.24 -21.59
CA ASP A 296 -6.48 -6.08 -21.62
C ASP A 296 -5.98 -4.89 -20.81
N LEU A 297 -6.65 -4.59 -19.67
CA LEU A 297 -6.46 -3.40 -18.87
C LEU A 297 -5.84 -3.72 -17.51
N VAL A 298 -4.89 -2.90 -17.11
CA VAL A 298 -4.36 -2.83 -15.74
C VAL A 298 -4.40 -1.38 -15.27
N VAL A 299 -4.83 -1.15 -14.04
CA VAL A 299 -4.78 0.16 -13.39
C VAL A 299 -4.07 0.05 -12.05
N ALA A 300 -3.02 0.83 -11.87
CA ALA A 300 -2.34 0.99 -10.59
C ALA A 300 -2.66 2.37 -10.01
N VAL A 301 -3.09 2.40 -8.76
CA VAL A 301 -3.42 3.64 -8.02
C VAL A 301 -2.75 3.60 -6.66
N THR A 302 -2.17 4.72 -6.26
CA THR A 302 -1.84 4.99 -4.85
C THR A 302 -2.61 6.23 -4.42
N ALA A 303 -3.20 6.18 -3.22
CA ALA A 303 -4.09 7.23 -2.75
C ALA A 303 -4.18 7.23 -1.22
N GLN A 304 -4.89 8.21 -0.67
CA GLN A 304 -5.42 8.22 0.68
C GLN A 304 -6.94 8.35 0.61
N GLY A 305 -7.67 7.32 1.02
CA GLY A 305 -9.13 7.32 1.08
C GLY A 305 -9.75 5.94 0.91
N GLU A 306 -11.05 5.91 0.74
CA GLU A 306 -11.83 4.70 0.51
C GLU A 306 -11.60 4.16 -0.91
N SER A 307 -11.60 2.85 -1.05
CA SER A 307 -11.26 2.19 -2.33
C SER A 307 -12.45 2.00 -3.26
N GLN A 308 -13.64 1.72 -2.74
CA GLN A 308 -14.81 1.43 -3.57
C GLN A 308 -15.18 2.59 -4.51
N PRO A 309 -15.15 3.88 -4.10
CA PRO A 309 -15.39 4.99 -5.01
C PRO A 309 -14.42 5.07 -6.19
N VAL A 310 -13.17 4.59 -6.01
CA VAL A 310 -12.19 4.52 -7.10
C VAL A 310 -12.60 3.45 -8.11
N PHE A 311 -13.05 2.27 -7.65
CA PHE A 311 -13.57 1.23 -8.55
C PHE A 311 -14.76 1.73 -9.35
N ASP A 312 -15.72 2.39 -8.68
CA ASP A 312 -16.90 2.95 -9.36
C ASP A 312 -16.48 3.95 -10.45
N ALA A 313 -15.53 4.85 -10.15
CA ALA A 313 -14.99 5.78 -11.14
C ALA A 313 -14.29 5.06 -12.31
N LEU A 314 -13.56 3.98 -12.05
CA LEU A 314 -12.95 3.17 -13.11
C LEU A 314 -14.00 2.53 -14.03
N TRP A 315 -15.07 1.96 -13.45
CA TRP A 315 -16.11 1.28 -14.20
C TRP A 315 -17.02 2.25 -14.96
N GLU A 316 -17.35 3.39 -14.37
CA GLU A 316 -18.24 4.38 -14.96
C GLU A 316 -17.52 5.27 -16.00
N CYS A 317 -16.28 5.67 -15.74
CA CYS A 317 -15.59 6.67 -16.57
C CYS A 317 -14.60 6.03 -17.54
N LEU A 318 -13.69 5.15 -17.05
CA LEU A 318 -12.58 4.64 -17.86
C LEU A 318 -13.01 3.47 -18.74
N LEU A 319 -13.68 2.46 -18.16
CA LEU A 319 -13.98 1.20 -18.85
C LEU A 319 -14.79 1.40 -20.14
N PRO A 320 -15.80 2.29 -20.22
CA PRO A 320 -16.53 2.57 -21.47
C PRO A 320 -15.68 3.22 -22.56
N GLY A 321 -14.52 3.75 -22.22
CA GLY A 321 -13.55 4.38 -23.14
C GLY A 321 -12.59 3.41 -23.79
N ILE A 322 -12.54 2.15 -23.35
CA ILE A 322 -11.68 1.12 -23.93
C ILE A 322 -12.26 0.69 -25.29
N GLY A 323 -11.40 0.60 -26.30
CA GLY A 323 -11.81 0.37 -27.69
C GLY A 323 -12.19 1.63 -28.46
N ARG A 324 -12.00 2.82 -27.88
CA ARG A 324 -12.29 4.13 -28.51
C ARG A 324 -11.05 4.99 -28.64
N ALA A 325 -11.07 5.94 -29.60
CA ALA A 325 -9.99 6.89 -29.82
C ALA A 325 -10.58 8.29 -30.07
N ASP A 326 -9.99 9.30 -29.43
CA ASP A 326 -10.46 10.71 -29.55
C ASP A 326 -9.54 11.56 -30.44
N GLY A 327 -8.37 11.03 -30.82
CA GLY A 327 -7.40 11.69 -31.69
C GLY A 327 -6.36 12.57 -30.95
N ALA A 328 -5.36 13.00 -31.72
CA ALA A 328 -4.13 13.61 -31.19
C ALA A 328 -4.35 14.87 -30.33
N ALA A 329 -5.36 15.67 -30.65
CA ALA A 329 -5.64 16.90 -29.89
C ALA A 329 -6.13 16.57 -28.46
N ALA A 330 -6.99 15.55 -28.31
CA ALA A 330 -7.45 15.08 -27.00
C ALA A 330 -6.31 14.42 -26.21
N ASP A 331 -5.45 13.64 -26.89
CA ASP A 331 -4.26 13.03 -26.28
C ASP A 331 -3.32 14.09 -25.72
N ALA A 332 -3.05 15.16 -26.50
CA ALA A 332 -2.19 16.25 -26.07
C ALA A 332 -2.77 17.01 -24.85
N ALA A 333 -4.08 17.29 -24.87
CA ALA A 333 -4.76 17.95 -23.75
C ALA A 333 -4.71 17.11 -22.47
N LEU A 334 -4.92 15.78 -22.58
CA LEU A 334 -4.80 14.87 -21.45
C LEU A 334 -3.37 14.82 -20.90
N ALA A 335 -2.37 14.67 -21.80
CA ALA A 335 -0.97 14.65 -21.41
C ALA A 335 -0.55 15.93 -20.67
N ASP A 336 -1.04 17.07 -21.11
CA ASP A 336 -0.80 18.37 -20.47
C ASP A 336 -1.45 18.44 -19.07
N ARG A 337 -2.67 17.93 -18.93
CA ARG A 337 -3.36 17.81 -17.64
C ARG A 337 -2.62 16.90 -16.67
N LEU A 338 -2.21 15.71 -17.10
CA LEU A 338 -1.49 14.72 -16.28
C LEU A 338 -0.17 15.28 -15.73
N ARG A 339 0.55 16.10 -16.50
CA ARG A 339 1.79 16.76 -16.04
C ARG A 339 1.57 17.82 -14.96
N ARG A 340 0.36 18.37 -14.83
CA ARG A 340 0.03 19.43 -13.87
C ARG A 340 -0.68 18.95 -12.61
N LEU A 341 -0.81 17.64 -12.43
CA LEU A 341 -1.41 17.08 -11.22
C LEU A 341 -0.56 17.46 -10.01
N ALA A 342 -1.21 18.03 -8.99
CA ALA A 342 -0.54 18.43 -7.76
C ALA A 342 -1.54 18.53 -6.61
N LEU A 343 -1.05 18.22 -5.41
CA LEU A 343 -1.69 18.62 -4.16
C LEU A 343 -1.30 20.08 -3.87
N PRO A 344 -2.26 20.94 -3.53
CA PRO A 344 -1.95 22.34 -3.28
C PRO A 344 -1.12 22.50 -1.99
N PRO A 345 -0.09 23.35 -1.99
CA PRO A 345 0.56 23.80 -0.77
C PRO A 345 -0.44 24.46 0.19
N VAL A 346 -0.11 24.48 1.48
CA VAL A 346 -0.95 25.14 2.50
C VAL A 346 -1.16 26.60 2.15
N PRO A 347 -2.40 27.07 1.96
CA PRO A 347 -2.68 28.47 1.63
C PRO A 347 -2.54 29.38 2.86
N GLY A 348 -2.05 30.62 2.63
CA GLY A 348 -1.93 31.63 3.68
C GLY A 348 -0.77 32.58 3.43
N ALA A 349 -0.44 33.39 4.41
CA ALA A 349 0.58 34.43 4.33
C ALA A 349 1.99 33.89 4.69
N ALA A 350 3.02 34.48 4.10
CA ALA A 350 4.43 34.19 4.45
C ALA A 350 4.76 34.62 5.89
N GLY A 351 4.16 35.67 6.43
CA GLY A 351 4.41 36.18 7.78
C GLY A 351 5.89 36.46 8.04
N PRO A 352 6.55 37.35 7.28
CA PRO A 352 7.99 37.52 7.32
C PRO A 352 8.47 37.86 8.75
N GLY A 353 9.50 37.15 9.21
CA GLY A 353 10.07 37.31 10.54
C GLY A 353 9.25 36.74 11.70
N ARG A 354 8.03 36.27 11.49
CA ARG A 354 7.19 35.66 12.53
C ARG A 354 7.77 34.33 13.03
N ARG A 355 7.76 34.19 14.34
CA ARG A 355 8.17 32.97 15.07
C ARG A 355 7.02 32.48 15.92
N ALA A 356 6.97 31.17 16.15
CA ALA A 356 6.04 30.59 17.11
C ALA A 356 6.75 29.60 18.02
N ARG A 357 6.26 29.49 19.25
CA ARG A 357 6.55 28.41 20.18
C ARG A 357 5.26 28.00 20.85
N ALA A 358 5.05 26.72 20.95
CA ALA A 358 3.86 26.16 21.56
C ALA A 358 4.16 24.80 22.16
N VAL A 359 3.23 24.28 22.93
CA VAL A 359 3.29 22.93 23.48
C VAL A 359 2.02 22.20 23.04
N LEU A 360 2.13 20.93 22.71
CA LEU A 360 0.95 20.09 22.54
C LEU A 360 0.27 19.96 23.91
N ASP A 361 -0.98 20.39 23.98
CA ASP A 361 -1.81 20.29 25.16
C ASP A 361 -3.04 19.42 24.83
N ALA A 362 -3.33 18.42 25.70
CA ALA A 362 -4.41 17.47 25.54
C ALA A 362 -4.45 16.85 24.11
N ALA A 363 -3.38 16.15 23.74
CA ALA A 363 -3.28 15.51 22.41
C ALA A 363 -4.53 14.66 22.14
N PRO A 364 -5.28 14.92 21.04
CA PRO A 364 -6.44 14.12 20.69
C PRO A 364 -6.00 12.67 20.41
N GLU A 365 -6.94 11.74 20.52
CA GLU A 365 -6.72 10.36 20.11
C GLU A 365 -6.18 10.33 18.65
N GLY A 366 -5.13 9.56 18.41
CA GLY A 366 -4.47 9.56 17.10
C GLY A 366 -3.54 10.73 16.84
N SER A 367 -3.14 11.51 17.86
CA SER A 367 -2.10 12.53 17.71
C SER A 367 -0.78 11.94 17.25
N ALA A 368 -0.11 12.62 16.32
CA ALA A 368 1.20 12.23 15.81
C ALA A 368 2.34 12.41 16.81
N LEU A 369 2.15 13.25 17.83
CA LEU A 369 3.13 13.55 18.85
C LEU A 369 2.51 13.36 20.26
N PRO A 370 3.30 12.96 21.26
CA PRO A 370 2.83 12.84 22.63
C PRO A 370 2.52 14.19 23.27
N ASP A 371 1.67 14.19 24.29
CA ASP A 371 1.41 15.37 25.14
C ASP A 371 2.70 15.98 25.67
N GLY A 372 2.68 17.30 25.82
CA GLY A 372 3.82 18.06 26.31
C GLY A 372 4.93 18.24 25.26
N SER A 373 4.77 17.74 24.04
CA SER A 373 5.76 17.94 22.97
C SER A 373 5.86 19.42 22.63
N ALA A 374 7.09 19.97 22.74
CA ALA A 374 7.36 21.34 22.33
C ALA A 374 7.39 21.47 20.81
N VAL A 375 6.77 22.51 20.27
CA VAL A 375 6.79 22.87 18.86
C VAL A 375 7.40 24.24 18.69
N SER A 376 8.30 24.41 17.73
CA SER A 376 8.81 25.72 17.37
C SER A 376 8.84 25.92 15.85
N VAL A 377 8.48 27.14 15.45
CA VAL A 377 8.52 27.62 14.06
C VAL A 377 9.49 28.78 13.98
N THR A 378 10.51 28.64 13.17
CA THR A 378 11.56 29.65 13.00
C THR A 378 11.66 30.03 11.51
N PRO A 379 11.62 31.34 11.16
CA PRO A 379 11.77 31.76 9.78
C PRO A 379 13.06 31.27 9.15
N ALA A 380 12.98 30.87 7.90
CA ALA A 380 14.10 30.49 7.05
C ALA A 380 13.87 31.06 5.64
N ASP A 381 14.88 30.98 4.79
CA ASP A 381 14.77 31.44 3.41
C ASP A 381 13.66 30.66 2.67
N GLY A 382 12.68 31.39 2.13
CA GLY A 382 11.51 30.86 1.40
C GLY A 382 10.54 30.00 2.24
N GLY A 383 10.58 30.09 3.60
CA GLY A 383 9.69 29.34 4.47
C GLY A 383 10.11 29.31 5.94
N TRP A 384 10.15 28.13 6.53
CA TRP A 384 10.43 27.95 7.96
C TRP A 384 11.22 26.68 8.24
N HIS A 385 11.90 26.65 9.39
CA HIS A 385 12.29 25.45 10.09
C HIS A 385 11.30 25.15 11.21
N VAL A 386 10.71 23.97 11.19
CA VAL A 386 9.79 23.49 12.22
C VAL A 386 10.46 22.38 13.01
N ARG A 387 10.50 22.52 14.34
CA ARG A 387 10.96 21.49 15.28
C ARG A 387 9.77 20.89 16.00
N LEU A 388 9.70 19.58 16.04
CA LEU A 388 8.64 18.78 16.66
C LEU A 388 9.25 17.94 17.79
N GLY A 389 9.06 18.35 19.05
CA GLY A 389 9.65 17.67 20.20
C GLY A 389 11.18 17.59 20.09
N THR A 390 11.70 16.37 20.10
CA THR A 390 13.14 16.08 20.00
C THR A 390 13.63 15.81 18.59
N LEU A 391 12.74 15.83 17.60
CA LEU A 391 13.09 15.56 16.20
C LEU A 391 14.00 16.67 15.63
N PRO A 392 14.86 16.34 14.66
CA PRO A 392 15.61 17.34 13.89
C PRO A 392 14.67 18.35 13.22
N ASP A 393 15.20 19.53 12.92
CA ASP A 393 14.46 20.57 12.22
C ASP A 393 14.01 20.09 10.84
N LEU A 394 12.72 20.31 10.53
CA LEU A 394 12.11 20.00 9.25
C LEU A 394 11.96 21.31 8.45
N PRO A 395 12.48 21.42 7.23
CA PRO A 395 12.21 22.55 6.35
C PRO A 395 10.75 22.51 5.89
N VAL A 396 10.07 23.67 5.94
CA VAL A 396 8.68 23.87 5.52
C VAL A 396 8.63 25.01 4.53
N GLY A 397 8.10 24.78 3.32
CA GLY A 397 8.02 25.79 2.25
C GLY A 397 6.78 26.67 2.36
N HIS A 398 6.89 27.92 1.84
CA HIS A 398 5.73 28.79 1.63
C HIS A 398 5.34 28.81 0.15
N GLY A 399 4.10 28.37 -0.15
CA GLY A 399 3.63 28.23 -1.52
C GLY A 399 4.32 27.12 -2.34
N GLU A 400 5.17 26.34 -1.70
CA GLU A 400 5.89 25.20 -2.27
C GLU A 400 6.05 24.09 -1.25
N TRP A 401 6.35 22.88 -1.73
CA TRP A 401 6.73 21.76 -0.89
C TRP A 401 8.26 21.72 -0.73
N ARG A 402 8.75 21.60 0.51
CA ARG A 402 10.18 21.44 0.82
C ARG A 402 10.48 20.10 1.43
N GLU A 403 11.53 19.48 0.94
CA GLU A 403 11.95 18.15 1.37
C GLU A 403 12.89 18.21 2.57
N GLY A 404 12.63 17.33 3.55
CA GLY A 404 13.51 16.97 4.64
C GLY A 404 13.46 15.46 4.87
N ALA A 405 14.43 14.93 5.64
CA ALA A 405 14.44 13.53 6.02
C ALA A 405 14.98 13.41 7.46
N PRO A 406 14.20 13.83 8.45
CA PRO A 406 14.72 14.02 9.82
C PRO A 406 15.21 12.72 10.47
N LEU A 407 14.66 11.57 10.10
CA LEU A 407 15.11 10.25 10.57
C LEU A 407 15.34 9.26 9.41
N GLY A 408 15.55 9.76 8.19
CA GLY A 408 15.87 8.96 7.00
C GLY A 408 14.72 8.85 5.98
N ARG A 409 13.45 8.81 6.41
CA ARG A 409 12.32 8.81 5.49
C ARG A 409 12.07 10.24 4.95
N PRO A 410 11.88 10.41 3.62
CA PRO A 410 11.62 11.71 3.05
C PRO A 410 10.22 12.23 3.46
N VAL A 411 10.18 13.49 3.86
CA VAL A 411 8.98 14.25 4.17
C VAL A 411 9.00 15.51 3.35
N LEU A 412 7.92 15.80 2.62
CA LEU A 412 7.74 17.11 2.00
C LEU A 412 6.74 17.90 2.82
N ALA A 413 7.11 19.14 3.14
CA ALA A 413 6.31 19.98 4.00
C ALA A 413 6.03 21.35 3.38
N SER A 414 4.79 21.80 3.50
CA SER A 414 4.33 23.12 3.13
C SER A 414 3.60 23.76 4.30
N GLY A 415 3.72 25.07 4.46
CA GLY A 415 3.06 25.79 5.55
C GLY A 415 2.77 27.24 5.22
N ALA A 416 1.93 27.85 6.06
CA ALA A 416 1.57 29.27 5.96
C ALA A 416 1.02 29.81 7.28
N TRP A 417 1.02 31.11 7.42
CA TRP A 417 0.29 31.82 8.46
C TRP A 417 -1.16 32.06 8.03
N GLN A 418 -2.08 31.67 8.88
CA GLN A 418 -3.51 31.94 8.77
C GLN A 418 -3.91 32.71 10.05
N ASP A 419 -3.96 34.02 9.94
CA ASP A 419 -4.10 34.95 11.07
C ASP A 419 -3.03 34.71 12.14
N ASP A 420 -3.41 34.33 13.36
CA ASP A 420 -2.51 34.04 14.47
C ASP A 420 -2.09 32.56 14.59
N ARG A 421 -2.42 31.76 13.57
CA ARG A 421 -2.06 30.35 13.51
C ARG A 421 -1.03 30.10 12.43
N PHE A 422 0.01 29.33 12.75
CA PHE A 422 0.85 28.70 11.76
C PHE A 422 0.29 27.32 11.45
N VAL A 423 0.04 27.03 10.19
CA VAL A 423 -0.48 25.74 9.74
C VAL A 423 0.54 25.14 8.78
N ALA A 424 0.87 23.88 8.98
CA ALA A 424 1.72 23.13 8.06
C ALA A 424 1.13 21.75 7.77
N ASP A 425 1.43 21.24 6.59
CA ASP A 425 1.13 19.89 6.15
C ASP A 425 2.44 19.15 5.91
N LEU A 426 2.62 18.01 6.57
CA LEU A 426 3.82 17.19 6.54
C LEU A 426 3.48 15.89 5.80
N CYS A 427 3.77 15.83 4.51
CA CYS A 427 3.49 14.71 3.65
C CYS A 427 4.63 13.67 3.73
N LEU A 428 4.35 12.47 4.25
CA LEU A 428 5.27 11.34 4.25
C LEU A 428 5.20 10.67 2.87
N VAL A 429 5.85 11.24 1.87
CA VAL A 429 5.66 10.96 0.43
C VAL A 429 5.94 9.53 -0.04
N THR A 430 6.39 8.66 0.83
CA THR A 430 6.48 7.21 0.58
C THR A 430 5.32 6.43 1.20
N THR A 431 4.29 7.11 1.68
CA THR A 431 3.12 6.54 2.37
C THR A 431 1.87 7.35 2.04
N PRO A 432 0.65 6.87 2.34
CA PRO A 432 -0.56 7.66 2.17
C PRO A 432 -0.82 8.66 3.31
N HIS A 433 0.15 8.96 4.16
CA HIS A 433 -0.10 9.68 5.41
C HIS A 433 0.47 11.08 5.41
N HIS A 434 -0.32 12.01 5.95
CA HIS A 434 0.04 13.39 6.24
C HIS A 434 -0.19 13.70 7.70
N VAL A 435 0.61 14.60 8.25
CA VAL A 435 0.39 15.20 9.57
C VAL A 435 0.06 16.67 9.39
N ARG A 436 -1.12 17.07 9.83
CA ARG A 436 -1.52 18.46 9.92
C ARG A 436 -1.05 19.04 11.24
N LEU A 437 -0.09 19.96 11.17
CA LEU A 437 0.39 20.75 12.30
C LEU A 437 -0.34 22.08 12.36
N THR A 438 -0.86 22.45 13.53
CA THR A 438 -1.37 23.78 13.78
C THR A 438 -0.73 24.33 15.05
N VAL A 439 -0.20 25.54 15.00
CA VAL A 439 0.40 26.26 16.13
C VAL A 439 -0.36 27.56 16.34
N ASP A 440 -1.11 27.66 17.42
CA ASP A 440 -1.85 28.86 17.80
C ASP A 440 -1.00 29.74 18.70
N THR A 441 -0.64 30.95 18.22
CA THR A 441 0.22 31.89 18.97
C THR A 441 -0.52 32.65 20.04
N THR A 442 -1.86 32.68 20.01
CA THR A 442 -2.67 33.38 21.01
C THR A 442 -2.79 32.56 22.29
N THR A 443 -2.90 31.25 22.14
CA THR A 443 -2.99 30.31 23.27
C THR A 443 -1.66 29.69 23.66
N GLY A 444 -0.66 29.72 22.77
CA GLY A 444 0.59 29.00 22.96
C GLY A 444 0.45 27.47 22.84
N THR A 445 -0.63 27.00 22.22
CA THR A 445 -0.90 25.57 22.04
C THR A 445 -0.63 25.09 20.61
N ALA A 446 -0.36 23.80 20.44
CA ALA A 446 -0.19 23.17 19.14
C ALA A 446 -0.99 21.87 19.05
N THR A 447 -1.33 21.48 17.82
CA THR A 447 -1.87 20.15 17.49
C THR A 447 -1.09 19.56 16.32
N ALA A 448 -0.89 18.24 16.34
CA ALA A 448 -0.27 17.48 15.25
C ALA A 448 -1.14 16.25 15.00
N VAL A 449 -1.99 16.30 13.97
CA VAL A 449 -3.04 15.29 13.73
C VAL A 449 -2.79 14.61 12.39
N TRP A 450 -2.87 13.30 12.39
CA TRP A 450 -2.84 12.52 11.15
C TRP A 450 -4.08 12.76 10.31
N SER A 451 -3.91 12.89 8.99
CA SER A 451 -5.03 12.84 8.05
C SER A 451 -5.72 11.47 8.06
N THR A 452 -4.91 10.42 8.16
CA THR A 452 -5.31 9.04 8.48
C THR A 452 -4.24 8.46 9.40
N VAL A 453 -4.65 7.87 10.52
CA VAL A 453 -3.70 7.25 11.46
C VAL A 453 -3.08 5.99 10.81
N PRO A 454 -1.75 5.86 10.77
CA PRO A 454 -1.11 4.65 10.27
C PRO A 454 -1.52 3.41 11.08
N LEU A 455 -1.72 2.27 10.41
CA LEU A 455 -2.14 1.01 11.04
C LEU A 455 -1.13 0.49 12.09
N THR A 456 0.12 0.91 12.00
CA THR A 456 1.18 0.54 12.97
C THR A 456 1.28 1.50 14.15
N GLY A 457 0.31 2.40 14.30
CA GLY A 457 0.17 3.33 15.43
C GLY A 457 0.53 4.78 15.10
N PRO A 458 0.14 5.72 15.99
CA PRO A 458 0.15 7.15 15.67
C PRO A 458 1.51 7.84 15.84
N ARG A 459 2.54 7.20 16.40
CA ARG A 459 3.81 7.85 16.73
C ARG A 459 4.60 8.26 15.48
N LEU A 460 4.62 9.55 15.16
CA LEU A 460 5.32 10.12 14.00
C LEU A 460 6.79 9.69 13.90
N GLU A 461 7.51 9.65 15.03
CA GLU A 461 8.93 9.28 15.05
C GLU A 461 9.19 7.92 14.40
N LEU A 462 8.30 6.93 14.59
CA LEU A 462 8.43 5.60 13.98
C LEU A 462 8.29 5.68 12.46
N HIS A 463 7.34 6.49 11.98
CA HIS A 463 7.05 6.62 10.55
C HIS A 463 8.07 7.48 9.78
N LEU A 464 8.88 8.27 10.47
CA LEU A 464 9.99 9.02 9.88
C LEU A 464 11.25 8.18 9.65
N ARG A 465 11.29 6.95 10.15
CA ARG A 465 12.38 6.00 9.94
C ARG A 465 12.13 5.15 8.69
N SER A 466 13.20 4.76 8.02
CA SER A 466 13.14 3.84 6.89
C SER A 466 14.32 2.86 6.95
N PRO A 467 14.09 1.55 6.86
CA PRO A 467 12.76 0.89 6.93
C PRO A 467 12.11 1.02 8.31
N LEU A 468 10.78 0.97 8.35
CA LEU A 468 10.04 0.96 9.61
C LEU A 468 10.28 -0.39 10.32
N MET A 469 10.74 -0.32 11.56
CA MET A 469 10.88 -1.46 12.46
C MET A 469 9.86 -1.29 13.58
N THR A 470 8.78 -2.06 13.54
CA THR A 470 7.74 -2.02 14.58
C THR A 470 7.94 -3.19 15.56
N ARG A 471 7.58 -2.98 16.81
CA ARG A 471 7.65 -3.97 17.88
C ARG A 471 9.03 -4.64 17.94
N PRO A 472 10.07 -3.94 18.41
CA PRO A 472 11.45 -4.45 18.46
C PRO A 472 11.59 -5.76 19.27
N ASP A 473 10.60 -6.08 20.09
CA ASP A 473 10.59 -7.24 20.99
C ASP A 473 9.93 -8.48 20.34
N VAL A 474 9.42 -8.37 19.11
CA VAL A 474 8.74 -9.48 18.43
C VAL A 474 9.68 -10.08 17.40
N ALA A 475 10.17 -11.26 17.70
CA ALA A 475 11.01 -12.09 16.83
C ALA A 475 10.18 -12.84 15.78
#